data_ddb08aac2ea50a4641ec3af23ce6c31f
#
_entry.id   ddb08aac2ea50a4641ec3af23ce6c31f
#
_cell.length_a   1.000
_cell.length_b   1.000
_cell.length_c   1.000
_cell.angle_alpha   90.00
_cell.angle_beta   90.00
_cell.angle_gamma   90.00
#
_symmetry.space_group_name_H-M   'P 1'
#
loop_
_entity.id
_entity.type
_entity.pdbx_description
1 polymer ?
#
loop_
_entity_poly.entity_id
_entity_poly.type
_entity_poly.pdbx_seq_one_letter_code
_entity_poly.pdbx_strand_id
1 'polypeptide(L)'
;MAKLHNYYVLCPLIDQNSFLGVSEDRDDENVIVTLGRNVVNKYRLSDQKQIGGWTSKEHITSTVIFDKEQDAYVGVFNRNTIKIWKEDSDNLDKTKKYKFSVNIFKLIPRENRSSLIIFDKGNCASLPYGLDNRKTYESKQLIKDSESIIDIACFSIETTDYICYVVKNTKNNYEILTCPIREELGDMEKSKLNKIKVSRPEDVYVVGELISIDDNYCVYFLWNDGKMTVYDLLKTSWKTIGTVPWISTMSNVSISWMGQDHLILFGSNTDQDGAIIVAYNVILGVGSCRYPMKMYSENAKLYCFNGHIILEASNHIGMLPYVLETNRNLSSLLGSHEIVEDTCVEIADWDTPVEPMFNIIDEVKDLLKVGLTERDMCAQVIPTLVEKGDYNQLLRVLKEFDDVPETVLVLLLNYAIKLVNPENIDLTNRENFVKYCKCEDGSKKSKIILKSKFKVLDYLLEVTFSDAMLIPHLRNDLSLDNALFLMSYISYVLVDSDKSFNASYESKLFDWCILLMDAFYQQYLLTKDDKISIVLNYTQKVVENLIDQLFQVDTILPLLHKILSGKQSENNDESLSYAIELIEI
;
A
#
# COMPACT_ATOMS: atom_id res chain seq x y z
N MET A 1 1.62 -0.86 -8.02
CA MET A 1 0.33 -1.59 -8.18
C MET A 1 -0.24 -1.88 -6.81
N ALA A 2 -1.56 -1.90 -6.62
CA ALA A 2 -2.15 -2.34 -5.38
C ALA A 2 -2.44 -3.84 -5.44
N LYS A 3 -2.06 -4.59 -4.40
CA LYS A 3 -2.44 -6.00 -4.22
C LYS A 3 -3.33 -6.10 -2.98
N LEU A 4 -4.49 -6.73 -3.11
CA LEU A 4 -5.42 -6.98 -2.02
C LEU A 4 -5.29 -8.46 -1.60
N HIS A 5 -5.15 -8.69 -0.29
CA HIS A 5 -5.01 -10.03 0.28
C HIS A 5 -6.35 -10.61 0.72
N ASN A 6 -6.34 -11.65 1.53
CA ASN A 6 -7.55 -12.30 1.99
C ASN A 6 -8.34 -11.43 2.98
N TYR A 7 -9.66 -11.53 2.91
CA TYR A 7 -10.57 -10.84 3.82
C TYR A 7 -10.71 -11.60 5.14
N TYR A 8 -10.63 -10.87 6.25
CA TYR A 8 -10.77 -11.38 7.61
C TYR A 8 -11.87 -10.64 8.36
N VAL A 9 -12.50 -11.32 9.31
CA VAL A 9 -13.49 -10.73 10.23
C VAL A 9 -12.75 -10.23 11.47
N LEU A 10 -12.77 -8.93 11.73
CA LEU A 10 -12.14 -8.32 12.90
C LEU A 10 -13.03 -8.45 14.13
N CYS A 11 -14.30 -8.04 14.04
CA CYS A 11 -15.28 -8.21 15.11
C CYS A 11 -16.71 -8.29 14.58
N PRO A 12 -17.61 -9.05 15.25
CA PRO A 12 -19.01 -9.07 14.90
C PRO A 12 -19.74 -7.79 15.31
N LEU A 13 -20.72 -7.34 14.51
CA LEU A 13 -21.64 -6.28 14.83
C LEU A 13 -22.97 -6.86 15.29
N ILE A 14 -23.39 -6.54 16.51
CA ILE A 14 -24.68 -7.00 17.07
C ILE A 14 -25.84 -6.18 16.47
N ASP A 15 -25.57 -4.91 16.13
CA ASP A 15 -26.55 -3.98 15.58
C ASP A 15 -25.88 -3.19 14.44
N GLN A 16 -26.48 -3.25 13.25
CA GLN A 16 -25.94 -2.63 12.03
C GLN A 16 -25.67 -1.13 12.14
N ASN A 17 -26.43 -0.44 12.99
CA ASN A 17 -26.29 1.02 13.21
C ASN A 17 -25.34 1.36 14.39
N SER A 18 -24.69 0.37 14.98
CA SER A 18 -23.90 0.56 16.19
C SER A 18 -22.46 0.96 15.94
N PHE A 19 -21.96 0.89 14.71
CA PHE A 19 -20.59 1.24 14.40
C PHE A 19 -20.41 2.74 14.22
N LEU A 20 -19.61 3.37 15.09
CA LEU A 20 -19.32 4.80 15.03
C LEU A 20 -18.10 5.13 14.18
N GLY A 21 -17.10 4.29 14.20
CA GLY A 21 -15.90 4.46 13.38
C GLY A 21 -14.66 3.78 13.95
N VAL A 22 -13.57 3.92 13.22
CA VAL A 22 -12.23 3.46 13.60
C VAL A 22 -11.29 4.64 13.63
N SER A 23 -10.31 4.63 14.52
CA SER A 23 -9.22 5.59 14.61
C SER A 23 -7.91 4.90 14.90
N GLU A 24 -6.83 5.58 14.60
CA GLU A 24 -5.48 5.14 14.94
C GLU A 24 -5.26 5.19 16.45
N ASP A 25 -4.44 4.29 16.95
CA ASP A 25 -3.98 4.24 18.33
C ASP A 25 -2.60 4.90 18.47
N ARG A 26 -2.02 4.79 19.65
CA ARG A 26 -0.65 5.21 19.95
C ARG A 26 0.37 4.46 19.10
N ASP A 27 0.20 3.13 19.01
CA ASP A 27 1.04 2.26 18.21
C ASP A 27 0.41 2.05 16.85
N ASP A 28 1.17 2.22 15.79
CA ASP A 28 0.71 2.14 14.41
C ASP A 28 0.11 0.78 14.02
N GLU A 29 0.46 -0.30 14.74
CA GLU A 29 -0.11 -1.63 14.53
C GLU A 29 -1.51 -1.81 15.13
N ASN A 30 -1.99 -0.86 15.93
CA ASN A 30 -3.22 -0.97 16.69
C ASN A 30 -4.27 0.00 16.18
N VAL A 31 -5.53 -0.42 16.27
CA VAL A 31 -6.68 0.44 15.94
C VAL A 31 -7.73 0.43 17.06
N ILE A 32 -8.40 1.57 17.20
CA ILE A 32 -9.48 1.77 18.15
C ILE A 32 -10.79 1.66 17.38
N VAL A 33 -11.57 0.65 17.67
CA VAL A 33 -12.89 0.42 17.09
C VAL A 33 -13.94 0.91 18.06
N THR A 34 -14.69 1.94 17.68
CA THR A 34 -15.76 2.50 18.51
C THR A 34 -17.10 1.91 18.07
N LEU A 35 -17.67 1.09 18.94
CA LEU A 35 -19.00 0.52 18.74
C LEU A 35 -20.02 1.42 19.44
N GLY A 36 -21.13 1.66 18.76
CA GLY A 36 -22.23 2.43 19.34
C GLY A 36 -22.79 1.78 20.60
N ARG A 37 -23.56 2.56 21.31
CA ARG A 37 -24.05 2.33 22.66
C ARG A 37 -23.00 2.59 23.72
N ASN A 38 -21.93 1.79 23.91
CA ASN A 38 -21.07 2.00 25.05
C ASN A 38 -19.76 1.19 25.06
N VAL A 39 -19.35 0.69 23.94
CA VAL A 39 -18.16 -0.19 23.84
C VAL A 39 -17.11 0.41 22.94
N VAL A 40 -15.86 0.40 23.40
CA VAL A 40 -14.67 0.73 22.62
C VAL A 40 -13.70 -0.41 22.73
N ASN A 41 -13.27 -0.96 21.63
CA ASN A 41 -12.32 -2.07 21.60
C ASN A 41 -11.04 -1.64 20.90
N LYS A 42 -9.92 -2.16 21.37
CA LYS A 42 -8.59 -2.00 20.79
C LYS A 42 -8.18 -3.31 20.15
N TYR A 43 -7.86 -3.28 18.86
CA TYR A 43 -7.42 -4.44 18.09
C TYR A 43 -6.01 -4.25 17.57
N ARG A 44 -5.23 -5.33 17.55
CA ARG A 44 -3.98 -5.39 16.82
C ARG A 44 -4.27 -5.91 15.42
N LEU A 45 -3.75 -5.21 14.40
CA LEU A 45 -4.02 -5.55 12.99
C LEU A 45 -3.26 -6.80 12.55
N SER A 46 -2.04 -7.02 13.04
CA SER A 46 -1.18 -8.14 12.64
C SER A 46 -1.76 -9.52 12.97
N ASP A 47 -2.33 -9.70 14.14
CA ASP A 47 -2.89 -10.98 14.63
C ASP A 47 -4.41 -10.96 14.84
N GLN A 48 -5.07 -9.85 14.53
CA GLN A 48 -6.53 -9.63 14.60
C GLN A 48 -7.11 -9.82 16.00
N LYS A 49 -6.26 -9.73 17.04
CA LYS A 49 -6.68 -9.96 18.41
C LYS A 49 -7.12 -8.66 19.08
N GLN A 50 -8.17 -8.77 19.87
CA GLN A 50 -8.55 -7.74 20.79
C GLN A 50 -7.52 -7.67 21.94
N ILE A 51 -6.81 -6.53 22.05
CA ILE A 51 -5.79 -6.30 23.07
C ILE A 51 -6.40 -5.70 24.33
N GLY A 52 -7.41 -4.84 24.16
CA GLY A 52 -8.07 -4.14 25.23
C GLY A 52 -9.46 -3.68 24.86
N GLY A 53 -10.12 -3.07 25.81
CA GLY A 53 -11.44 -2.49 25.56
C GLY A 53 -11.99 -1.79 26.79
N TRP A 54 -12.88 -0.86 26.55
CA TRP A 54 -13.53 -0.07 27.60
C TRP A 54 -15.04 -0.06 27.41
N THR A 55 -15.75 -0.01 28.49
CA THR A 55 -17.21 0.09 28.52
C THR A 55 -17.68 1.26 29.36
N SER A 56 -18.81 1.85 29.00
CA SER A 56 -19.42 2.94 29.77
C SER A 56 -20.93 2.73 29.85
N LYS A 57 -21.57 3.23 30.91
CA LYS A 57 -23.04 3.29 31.02
C LYS A 57 -23.64 4.39 30.15
N GLU A 58 -22.84 5.39 29.76
CA GLU A 58 -23.27 6.51 28.92
C GLU A 58 -23.06 6.18 27.45
N HIS A 59 -23.96 6.65 26.59
CA HIS A 59 -23.87 6.44 25.15
C HIS A 59 -22.70 7.20 24.54
N ILE A 60 -21.85 6.49 23.83
CA ILE A 60 -20.80 7.07 22.99
C ILE A 60 -21.46 7.56 21.70
N THR A 61 -21.14 8.76 21.26
CA THR A 61 -21.82 9.41 20.13
C THR A 61 -20.89 9.81 18.99
N SER A 62 -19.58 9.71 19.17
CA SER A 62 -18.59 9.88 18.10
C SER A 62 -17.45 8.88 18.25
N THR A 63 -16.65 8.73 17.21
CA THR A 63 -15.42 7.91 17.25
C THR A 63 -14.51 8.38 18.38
N VAL A 64 -13.99 7.45 19.15
CA VAL A 64 -12.97 7.69 20.18
C VAL A 64 -11.64 7.86 19.47
N ILE A 65 -10.85 8.84 19.86
CA ILE A 65 -9.54 9.12 19.31
C ILE A 65 -8.45 9.05 20.37
N PHE A 66 -7.21 8.80 19.96
CA PHE A 66 -6.03 8.98 20.79
C PHE A 66 -5.45 10.37 20.56
N ASP A 67 -5.30 11.15 21.62
CA ASP A 67 -4.67 12.48 21.59
C ASP A 67 -3.19 12.33 21.94
N LYS A 68 -2.34 12.53 20.94
CA LYS A 68 -0.87 12.37 21.08
C LYS A 68 -0.27 13.40 22.04
N GLU A 69 -0.82 14.61 22.15
CA GLU A 69 -0.30 15.65 23.05
C GLU A 69 -0.59 15.33 24.53
N GLN A 70 -1.78 14.82 24.83
CA GLN A 70 -2.18 14.48 26.19
C GLN A 70 -1.84 13.04 26.58
N ASP A 71 -1.35 12.24 25.66
CA ASP A 71 -1.11 10.79 25.82
C ASP A 71 -2.33 10.09 26.46
N ALA A 72 -3.51 10.34 25.88
CA ALA A 72 -4.77 9.90 26.44
C ALA A 72 -5.86 9.68 25.37
N TYR A 73 -6.78 8.79 25.66
CA TYR A 73 -7.96 8.56 24.83
C TYR A 73 -9.03 9.60 25.13
N VAL A 74 -9.69 10.09 24.10
CA VAL A 74 -10.73 11.11 24.18
C VAL A 74 -11.99 10.64 23.46
N GLY A 75 -13.12 10.67 24.14
CA GLY A 75 -14.40 10.26 23.57
C GLY A 75 -15.54 11.22 23.92
N VAL A 76 -16.53 11.31 23.03
CA VAL A 76 -17.76 12.10 23.23
C VAL A 76 -18.89 11.20 23.67
N PHE A 77 -19.53 11.58 24.76
CA PHE A 77 -20.66 10.87 25.36
C PHE A 77 -21.90 11.78 25.35
N ASN A 78 -23.06 11.20 25.06
CA ASN A 78 -24.36 11.90 25.07
C ASN A 78 -24.37 13.20 24.23
N ARG A 79 -23.54 13.28 23.16
CA ARG A 79 -23.35 14.44 22.26
C ARG A 79 -22.72 15.68 22.88
N ASN A 80 -22.65 15.81 24.21
CA ASN A 80 -22.21 17.04 24.88
C ASN A 80 -21.22 16.83 26.02
N THR A 81 -20.75 15.63 26.25
CA THR A 81 -19.85 15.31 27.35
C THR A 81 -18.59 14.69 26.82
N ILE A 82 -17.44 15.25 27.15
CA ILE A 82 -16.12 14.64 26.85
C ILE A 82 -15.62 13.94 28.09
N LYS A 83 -15.07 12.74 27.90
CA LYS A 83 -14.27 12.01 28.88
C LYS A 83 -12.89 11.77 28.31
N ILE A 84 -11.89 11.89 29.19
CA ILE A 84 -10.48 11.66 28.86
C ILE A 84 -9.97 10.58 29.82
N TRP A 85 -9.30 9.55 29.28
CA TRP A 85 -8.78 8.45 30.08
C TRP A 85 -7.47 7.91 29.51
N LYS A 86 -6.71 7.22 30.35
CA LYS A 86 -5.48 6.52 29.97
C LYS A 86 -5.76 5.03 29.81
N GLU A 87 -4.81 4.32 29.25
CA GLU A 87 -4.91 2.87 28.96
C GLU A 87 -5.24 2.06 30.24
N ASP A 88 -4.66 2.42 31.38
CA ASP A 88 -4.85 1.74 32.68
C ASP A 88 -6.24 1.94 33.30
N SER A 89 -7.15 2.63 32.64
CA SER A 89 -8.47 2.93 33.18
C SER A 89 -9.45 1.78 32.96
N ASP A 90 -9.74 1.00 33.97
CA ASP A 90 -10.67 -0.16 33.88
C ASP A 90 -12.15 0.26 33.68
N ASN A 91 -12.54 1.44 34.13
CA ASN A 91 -13.95 1.85 34.14
C ASN A 91 -14.13 3.33 33.76
N LEU A 92 -14.74 3.57 32.61
CA LEU A 92 -15.02 4.92 32.10
C LEU A 92 -16.09 5.68 32.91
N ASP A 93 -16.88 5.01 33.75
CA ASP A 93 -17.90 5.70 34.55
C ASP A 93 -17.30 6.51 35.71
N LYS A 94 -16.08 6.16 36.14
CA LYS A 94 -15.34 6.85 37.20
C LYS A 94 -14.49 8.02 36.69
N THR A 95 -14.34 8.16 35.37
CA THR A 95 -13.53 9.21 34.76
C THR A 95 -14.18 10.59 34.89
N LYS A 96 -13.36 11.64 34.86
CA LYS A 96 -13.84 13.03 34.95
C LYS A 96 -14.68 13.39 33.72
N LYS A 97 -15.84 13.95 33.96
CA LYS A 97 -16.80 14.38 32.92
C LYS A 97 -16.69 15.87 32.66
N TYR A 98 -16.52 16.21 31.39
CA TYR A 98 -16.49 17.60 30.94
C TYR A 98 -17.74 17.86 30.10
N LYS A 99 -18.75 18.46 30.71
CA LYS A 99 -20.03 18.74 30.05
C LYS A 99 -20.01 20.10 29.37
N PHE A 100 -20.38 20.11 28.09
CA PHE A 100 -20.48 21.29 27.23
C PHE A 100 -21.93 21.82 27.17
N SER A 101 -22.06 23.14 26.92
CA SER A 101 -23.35 23.79 26.65
C SER A 101 -23.86 23.50 25.23
N VAL A 102 -22.97 23.10 24.32
CA VAL A 102 -23.23 22.88 22.89
C VAL A 102 -22.97 21.42 22.53
N ASN A 103 -23.70 20.91 21.54
CA ASN A 103 -23.48 19.57 21.05
C ASN A 103 -22.18 19.46 20.25
N ILE A 104 -21.48 18.33 20.43
CA ILE A 104 -20.25 17.99 19.76
C ILE A 104 -20.56 16.97 18.65
N PHE A 105 -20.09 17.25 17.44
CA PHE A 105 -20.28 16.40 16.28
C PHE A 105 -19.22 15.31 16.24
N LYS A 106 -17.92 15.69 16.22
CA LYS A 106 -16.79 14.76 16.07
C LYS A 106 -15.54 15.34 16.72
N LEU A 107 -14.60 14.46 17.05
CA LEU A 107 -13.22 14.82 17.42
C LEU A 107 -12.29 14.51 16.26
N ILE A 108 -11.31 15.36 16.01
CA ILE A 108 -10.29 15.18 14.98
C ILE A 108 -8.91 15.19 15.63
N PRO A 109 -8.11 14.12 15.52
CA PRO A 109 -6.75 14.12 16.01
C PRO A 109 -5.87 15.02 15.13
N ARG A 110 -4.80 15.59 15.69
CA ARG A 110 -3.75 16.30 14.98
C ARG A 110 -2.39 15.71 15.37
N GLU A 111 -1.45 15.66 14.43
CA GLU A 111 -0.17 15.00 14.67
C GLU A 111 0.70 15.69 15.72
N ASN A 112 0.82 17.02 15.66
CA ASN A 112 1.76 17.79 16.47
C ASN A 112 1.10 18.77 17.43
N ARG A 113 -0.21 18.71 17.59
CA ARG A 113 -1.01 19.64 18.42
C ARG A 113 -2.19 18.88 19.05
N SER A 114 -2.79 19.48 20.07
CA SER A 114 -4.02 18.94 20.68
C SER A 114 -5.15 18.75 19.69
N SER A 115 -5.92 17.71 19.88
CA SER A 115 -7.07 17.36 19.04
C SER A 115 -8.10 18.50 18.97
N LEU A 116 -8.88 18.54 17.89
CA LEU A 116 -9.95 19.51 17.68
C LEU A 116 -11.30 18.91 18.06
N ILE A 117 -12.10 19.74 18.73
CA ILE A 117 -13.53 19.49 18.98
C ILE A 117 -14.33 20.18 17.87
N ILE A 118 -15.11 19.41 17.14
CA ILE A 118 -16.01 19.93 16.11
C ILE A 118 -17.44 19.92 16.67
N PHE A 119 -18.12 21.05 16.62
CA PHE A 119 -19.49 21.20 17.10
C PHE A 119 -20.49 20.99 15.97
N ASP A 120 -21.74 20.63 16.30
CA ASP A 120 -22.80 20.35 15.32
C ASP A 120 -23.04 21.49 14.32
N LYS A 121 -22.75 22.75 14.71
CA LYS A 121 -22.90 23.93 13.86
C LYS A 121 -21.68 24.28 13.02
N GLY A 122 -20.71 23.36 12.96
CA GLY A 122 -19.49 23.47 12.13
C GLY A 122 -18.38 24.32 12.73
N ASN A 123 -18.50 24.83 13.94
CA ASN A 123 -17.40 25.50 14.62
C ASN A 123 -16.43 24.47 15.17
N CYS A 124 -15.18 24.87 15.36
CA CYS A 124 -14.17 24.06 16.03
C CYS A 124 -13.50 24.81 17.18
N ALA A 125 -12.91 24.05 18.09
CA ALA A 125 -12.06 24.57 19.16
C ALA A 125 -10.99 23.52 19.48
N SER A 126 -9.79 23.94 19.91
CA SER A 126 -8.81 23.02 20.45
C SER A 126 -9.32 22.35 21.72
N LEU A 127 -8.90 21.13 21.99
CA LEU A 127 -9.35 20.37 23.15
C LEU A 127 -9.10 21.12 24.48
N PRO A 128 -7.89 21.68 24.77
CA PRO A 128 -7.65 22.45 25.99
C PRO A 128 -8.57 23.67 26.12
N TYR A 129 -8.62 24.50 25.07
CA TYR A 129 -9.47 25.70 25.06
C TYR A 129 -10.96 25.37 25.23
N GLY A 130 -11.41 24.33 24.54
CA GLY A 130 -12.80 23.87 24.67
C GLY A 130 -13.15 23.38 26.09
N LEU A 131 -12.22 22.64 26.74
CA LEU A 131 -12.41 22.15 28.10
C LEU A 131 -12.51 23.31 29.13
N ASP A 132 -11.68 24.34 28.97
CA ASP A 132 -11.66 25.49 29.87
C ASP A 132 -12.93 26.34 29.72
N ASN A 133 -13.37 26.55 28.47
CA ASN A 133 -14.53 27.41 28.16
C ASN A 133 -15.85 26.63 28.00
N ARG A 134 -15.93 25.35 28.37
CA ARG A 134 -17.05 24.43 28.11
C ARG A 134 -18.44 24.93 28.49
N LYS A 135 -18.56 25.84 29.49
CA LYS A 135 -19.83 26.38 29.97
C LYS A 135 -20.23 27.66 29.25
N THR A 136 -19.27 28.44 28.80
CA THR A 136 -19.44 29.76 28.19
C THR A 136 -19.27 29.75 26.67
N TYR A 137 -18.90 28.59 26.11
CA TYR A 137 -18.68 28.48 24.68
C TYR A 137 -19.99 28.69 23.91
N GLU A 138 -20.04 29.74 23.13
CA GLU A 138 -21.14 30.04 22.23
C GLU A 138 -20.78 29.60 20.80
N SER A 139 -21.52 28.66 20.28
CA SER A 139 -21.34 28.19 18.90
C SER A 139 -22.01 29.16 17.93
N LYS A 140 -21.23 30.01 17.24
CA LYS A 140 -21.75 30.79 16.11
C LYS A 140 -21.96 29.85 14.93
N GLN A 141 -23.17 29.87 14.37
CA GLN A 141 -23.54 28.99 13.26
C GLN A 141 -22.69 29.26 12.00
N LEU A 142 -21.96 28.25 11.53
CA LEU A 142 -21.22 28.26 10.27
C LEU A 142 -22.03 27.58 9.17
N ILE A 143 -22.64 26.44 9.51
CA ILE A 143 -23.40 25.57 8.64
C ILE A 143 -24.87 25.78 8.96
N LYS A 144 -25.70 25.95 7.94
CA LYS A 144 -27.15 26.19 8.09
C LYS A 144 -27.85 24.90 8.54
N ASP A 145 -28.97 25.02 9.20
CA ASP A 145 -29.76 23.88 9.66
C ASP A 145 -30.27 22.97 8.49
N SER A 146 -30.27 23.49 7.26
CA SER A 146 -30.61 22.75 6.03
C SER A 146 -29.43 22.05 5.40
N GLU A 147 -28.23 22.15 5.95
CA GLU A 147 -26.99 21.60 5.45
C GLU A 147 -26.48 20.54 6.43
N SER A 148 -25.96 19.43 5.93
CA SER A 148 -25.33 18.36 6.71
C SER A 148 -23.84 18.25 6.41
N ILE A 149 -23.04 18.04 7.44
CA ILE A 149 -21.63 17.75 7.30
C ILE A 149 -21.52 16.29 6.87
N ILE A 150 -20.79 16.03 5.79
CA ILE A 150 -20.55 14.68 5.26
C ILE A 150 -19.16 14.21 5.67
N ASP A 151 -18.14 15.01 5.37
CA ASP A 151 -16.76 14.70 5.73
C ASP A 151 -16.02 15.93 6.24
N ILE A 152 -15.02 15.70 7.10
CA ILE A 152 -14.21 16.74 7.72
C ILE A 152 -12.78 16.27 7.82
N ALA A 153 -11.86 17.12 7.43
CA ALA A 153 -10.44 16.89 7.64
C ALA A 153 -9.72 18.17 8.09
N CYS A 154 -8.64 18.00 8.83
CA CYS A 154 -7.75 19.07 9.26
C CYS A 154 -6.38 18.82 8.65
N PHE A 155 -5.77 19.85 8.05
CA PHE A 155 -4.45 19.78 7.44
C PHE A 155 -3.64 21.03 7.73
N SER A 156 -2.32 20.90 7.68
CA SER A 156 -1.40 22.00 7.97
C SER A 156 -0.65 22.39 6.69
N ILE A 157 -0.63 23.67 6.40
CA ILE A 157 0.20 24.25 5.35
C ILE A 157 1.21 25.17 6.04
N GLU A 158 2.50 24.84 5.89
CA GLU A 158 3.59 25.53 6.60
C GLU A 158 3.35 25.53 8.13
N THR A 159 2.92 26.64 8.69
CA THR A 159 2.66 26.80 10.13
C THR A 159 1.18 26.92 10.48
N THR A 160 0.30 27.08 9.48
CA THR A 160 -1.12 27.35 9.69
C THR A 160 -1.96 26.10 9.45
N ASP A 161 -2.78 25.75 10.42
CA ASP A 161 -3.74 24.66 10.29
C ASP A 161 -5.01 25.16 9.58
N TYR A 162 -5.53 24.33 8.70
CA TYR A 162 -6.77 24.54 7.98
C TYR A 162 -7.75 23.42 8.28
N ILE A 163 -9.03 23.79 8.36
CA ILE A 163 -10.10 22.81 8.43
C ILE A 163 -10.88 22.84 7.10
N CYS A 164 -11.16 21.66 6.58
CA CYS A 164 -11.95 21.47 5.38
C CYS A 164 -13.21 20.68 5.71
N TYR A 165 -14.35 21.14 5.23
CA TYR A 165 -15.64 20.46 5.32
C TYR A 165 -16.18 20.17 3.94
N VAL A 166 -16.73 19.00 3.74
CA VAL A 166 -17.65 18.71 2.64
C VAL A 166 -19.06 18.72 3.21
N VAL A 167 -19.87 19.65 2.72
CA VAL A 167 -21.23 19.89 3.20
C VAL A 167 -22.23 19.58 2.09
N LYS A 168 -23.32 18.91 2.44
CA LYS A 168 -24.41 18.56 1.54
C LYS A 168 -25.69 19.30 1.96
N ASN A 169 -26.33 19.93 0.98
CA ASN A 169 -27.61 20.58 1.18
C ASN A 169 -28.80 19.62 0.94
N THR A 170 -29.97 19.91 1.44
CA THR A 170 -31.23 19.16 1.20
C THR A 170 -31.56 18.92 -0.28
N LYS A 171 -31.00 19.72 -1.20
CA LYS A 171 -31.12 19.56 -2.66
C LYS A 171 -30.04 18.66 -3.29
N ASN A 172 -29.30 17.89 -2.49
CA ASN A 172 -28.15 17.09 -2.90
C ASN A 172 -27.00 17.89 -3.57
N ASN A 173 -26.91 19.19 -3.34
CA ASN A 173 -25.77 19.99 -3.76
C ASN A 173 -24.68 19.95 -2.71
N TYR A 174 -23.44 19.82 -3.15
CA TYR A 174 -22.26 19.77 -2.30
C TYR A 174 -21.52 21.11 -2.34
N GLU A 175 -20.96 21.48 -1.21
CA GLU A 175 -20.09 22.65 -1.06
C GLU A 175 -18.84 22.24 -0.26
N ILE A 176 -17.67 22.72 -0.69
CA ILE A 176 -16.41 22.61 0.04
C ILE A 176 -16.23 23.91 0.82
N LEU A 177 -15.99 23.79 2.11
CA LEU A 177 -15.70 24.93 3.00
C LEU A 177 -14.30 24.77 3.56
N THR A 178 -13.41 25.73 3.32
CA THR A 178 -12.08 25.74 3.90
C THR A 178 -11.85 26.98 4.73
N CYS A 179 -11.27 26.82 5.91
CA CYS A 179 -11.04 27.92 6.84
C CYS A 179 -9.74 27.70 7.63
N PRO A 180 -8.87 28.70 7.76
CA PRO A 180 -7.72 28.62 8.64
C PRO A 180 -8.12 28.62 10.12
N ILE A 181 -7.35 27.93 10.94
CA ILE A 181 -7.53 27.81 12.39
C ILE A 181 -6.52 28.74 13.07
N ARG A 182 -6.96 29.53 14.03
CA ARG A 182 -6.08 30.38 14.84
C ARG A 182 -5.30 29.51 15.85
N GLU A 183 -3.99 29.68 15.89
CA GLU A 183 -3.10 28.84 16.71
C GLU A 183 -3.44 28.84 18.20
N GLU A 184 -3.66 30.06 18.77
CA GLU A 184 -3.85 30.22 20.21
C GLU A 184 -5.17 29.64 20.73
N LEU A 185 -6.24 29.74 19.96
CA LEU A 185 -7.59 29.37 20.38
C LEU A 185 -8.08 28.06 19.78
N GLY A 186 -7.40 27.57 18.71
CA GLY A 186 -7.91 26.45 17.92
C GLY A 186 -9.28 26.73 17.30
N ASP A 187 -9.70 28.02 17.23
CA ASP A 187 -10.96 28.47 16.66
C ASP A 187 -10.72 28.91 15.20
N MET A 188 -11.80 28.94 14.43
CA MET A 188 -11.76 29.26 12.99
C MET A 188 -11.67 30.76 12.75
N GLU A 189 -10.84 31.18 11.82
CA GLU A 189 -10.79 32.54 11.31
C GLU A 189 -11.86 32.77 10.23
N LYS A 190 -13.12 32.97 10.65
CA LYS A 190 -14.28 33.06 9.75
C LYS A 190 -14.21 34.14 8.67
N SER A 191 -13.38 35.16 8.86
CA SER A 191 -13.14 36.20 7.86
C SER A 191 -12.45 35.68 6.59
N LYS A 192 -11.73 34.55 6.72
CA LYS A 192 -11.02 33.88 5.63
C LYS A 192 -11.71 32.59 5.15
N LEU A 193 -12.99 32.43 5.45
CA LEU A 193 -13.77 31.28 5.00
C LEU A 193 -13.92 31.29 3.49
N ASN A 194 -13.41 30.25 2.83
CA ASN A 194 -13.61 30.01 1.41
C ASN A 194 -14.71 28.99 1.19
N LYS A 195 -15.65 29.29 0.25
CA LYS A 195 -16.76 28.41 -0.11
C LYS A 195 -16.76 28.11 -1.59
N ILE A 196 -16.73 26.85 -1.93
CA ILE A 196 -16.67 26.38 -3.31
C ILE A 196 -17.82 25.44 -3.57
N LYS A 197 -18.61 25.77 -4.60
CA LYS A 197 -19.73 24.92 -5.01
C LYS A 197 -19.22 23.78 -5.89
N VAL A 198 -19.69 22.57 -5.58
CA VAL A 198 -19.41 21.36 -6.35
C VAL A 198 -20.58 21.15 -7.30
N SER A 199 -20.39 21.48 -8.57
CA SER A 199 -21.43 21.29 -9.59
C SER A 199 -20.79 21.01 -10.95
N ARG A 200 -21.42 20.14 -11.71
CA ARG A 200 -21.11 19.92 -13.13
C ARG A 200 -22.29 20.40 -13.97
N PRO A 201 -22.06 20.82 -15.23
CA PRO A 201 -23.11 21.36 -16.11
C PRO A 201 -24.13 20.32 -16.57
N GLU A 202 -23.86 19.03 -16.41
CA GLU A 202 -24.73 17.91 -16.75
C GLU A 202 -25.64 17.60 -15.55
N ASP A 203 -26.79 16.97 -15.76
CA ASP A 203 -27.70 16.52 -14.69
C ASP A 203 -27.10 15.30 -13.93
N VAL A 204 -25.91 15.48 -13.37
CA VAL A 204 -25.17 14.48 -12.62
C VAL A 204 -25.13 14.84 -11.13
N TYR A 205 -25.12 13.80 -10.29
CA TYR A 205 -25.02 13.96 -8.83
C TYR A 205 -23.86 13.15 -8.26
N VAL A 206 -23.38 13.55 -7.09
CA VAL A 206 -22.27 12.89 -6.41
C VAL A 206 -22.79 11.62 -5.72
N VAL A 207 -22.09 10.51 -5.90
CA VAL A 207 -22.36 9.20 -5.27
C VAL A 207 -21.30 8.77 -4.27
N GLY A 208 -20.14 9.43 -4.26
CA GLY A 208 -19.08 9.21 -3.28
C GLY A 208 -18.18 10.42 -3.16
N GLU A 209 -17.70 10.69 -1.94
CA GLU A 209 -16.81 11.81 -1.62
C GLU A 209 -15.72 11.38 -0.63
N LEU A 210 -14.58 12.08 -0.68
CA LEU A 210 -13.46 11.91 0.24
C LEU A 210 -12.62 13.18 0.30
N ILE A 211 -12.23 13.59 1.50
CA ILE A 211 -11.14 14.55 1.74
C ILE A 211 -9.87 13.77 2.04
N SER A 212 -8.86 13.89 1.17
CA SER A 212 -7.53 13.30 1.37
C SER A 212 -6.53 14.39 1.70
N ILE A 213 -5.76 14.19 2.77
CA ILE A 213 -4.77 15.14 3.29
C ILE A 213 -3.36 14.56 3.42
N ASP A 214 -3.18 13.24 3.36
CA ASP A 214 -1.90 12.60 3.68
C ASP A 214 -0.80 12.94 2.65
N ASP A 215 -1.03 12.64 1.38
CA ASP A 215 -0.05 12.88 0.30
C ASP A 215 -0.42 14.09 -0.57
N ASN A 216 -1.72 14.36 -0.70
CA ASN A 216 -2.26 15.40 -1.56
C ASN A 216 -3.44 16.09 -0.87
N TYR A 217 -3.41 17.40 -0.78
CA TYR A 217 -4.50 18.21 -0.22
C TYR A 217 -5.65 18.31 -1.23
N CYS A 218 -6.41 17.24 -1.39
CA CYS A 218 -7.41 17.11 -2.45
C CYS A 218 -8.76 16.62 -1.91
N VAL A 219 -9.82 17.03 -2.59
CA VAL A 219 -11.17 16.51 -2.36
C VAL A 219 -11.62 15.76 -3.61
N TYR A 220 -11.95 14.48 -3.44
CA TYR A 220 -12.38 13.59 -4.52
C TYR A 220 -13.88 13.46 -4.54
N PHE A 221 -14.47 13.46 -5.73
CA PHE A 221 -15.90 13.24 -5.96
C PHE A 221 -16.09 12.20 -7.06
N LEU A 222 -16.85 11.16 -6.75
CA LEU A 222 -17.34 10.21 -7.73
C LEU A 222 -18.77 10.61 -8.13
N TRP A 223 -19.01 10.69 -9.41
CA TRP A 223 -20.30 11.08 -9.98
C TRP A 223 -21.08 9.85 -10.48
N ASN A 224 -22.40 10.00 -10.61
CA ASN A 224 -23.29 8.93 -11.08
C ASN A 224 -23.00 8.46 -12.53
N ASP A 225 -22.26 9.25 -13.31
CA ASP A 225 -21.76 8.85 -14.64
C ASP A 225 -20.45 8.04 -14.60
N GLY A 226 -20.00 7.66 -13.40
CA GLY A 226 -18.78 6.89 -13.16
C GLY A 226 -17.49 7.71 -13.22
N LYS A 227 -17.54 9.01 -13.51
CA LYS A 227 -16.35 9.85 -13.58
C LYS A 227 -15.89 10.28 -12.18
N MET A 228 -14.58 10.20 -11.97
CA MET A 228 -13.90 10.72 -10.80
C MET A 228 -13.36 12.11 -11.08
N THR A 229 -13.69 13.08 -10.23
CA THR A 229 -13.12 14.44 -10.26
C THR A 229 -12.41 14.75 -8.96
N VAL A 230 -11.39 15.56 -9.04
CA VAL A 230 -10.60 16.01 -7.90
C VAL A 230 -10.54 17.53 -7.86
N TYR A 231 -10.69 18.08 -6.68
CA TYR A 231 -10.43 19.48 -6.39
C TYR A 231 -9.17 19.60 -5.55
N ASP A 232 -8.16 20.28 -6.09
CA ASP A 232 -6.91 20.57 -5.41
C ASP A 232 -7.10 21.80 -4.51
N LEU A 233 -6.99 21.63 -3.19
CA LEU A 233 -7.20 22.67 -2.20
C LEU A 233 -6.11 23.76 -2.23
N LEU A 234 -4.89 23.40 -2.67
CA LEU A 234 -3.77 24.35 -2.77
C LEU A 234 -3.84 25.17 -4.06
N LYS A 235 -4.04 24.50 -5.20
CA LYS A 235 -4.08 25.12 -6.52
C LYS A 235 -5.47 25.70 -6.84
N THR A 236 -6.48 25.42 -6.01
CA THR A 236 -7.87 25.83 -6.22
C THR A 236 -8.41 25.49 -7.62
N SER A 237 -8.05 24.33 -8.13
CA SER A 237 -8.36 23.88 -9.48
C SER A 237 -9.06 22.53 -9.51
N TRP A 238 -9.97 22.36 -10.49
CA TRP A 238 -10.64 21.10 -10.76
C TRP A 238 -9.91 20.29 -11.82
N LYS A 239 -9.84 18.98 -11.62
CA LYS A 239 -9.30 18.04 -12.60
C LYS A 239 -10.22 16.82 -12.67
N THR A 240 -10.52 16.34 -13.89
CA THR A 240 -11.12 15.02 -14.09
C THR A 240 -10.01 13.99 -14.22
N ILE A 241 -10.12 12.90 -13.46
CA ILE A 241 -9.09 11.84 -13.44
C ILE A 241 -9.41 10.79 -14.49
N GLY A 242 -10.60 10.19 -14.43
CA GLY A 242 -11.03 9.11 -15.30
C GLY A 242 -12.36 8.53 -14.86
N THR A 243 -12.70 7.36 -15.41
CA THR A 243 -13.88 6.60 -15.00
C THR A 243 -13.50 5.47 -14.05
N VAL A 244 -14.35 5.19 -13.07
CA VAL A 244 -14.16 4.10 -12.13
C VAL A 244 -14.83 2.84 -12.71
N PRO A 245 -14.07 1.77 -12.97
CA PRO A 245 -14.63 0.54 -13.51
C PRO A 245 -15.27 -0.32 -12.41
N TRP A 246 -16.12 -1.25 -12.78
CA TRP A 246 -16.70 -2.35 -11.98
C TRP A 246 -17.63 -1.95 -10.82
N ILE A 247 -17.77 -0.68 -10.50
CA ILE A 247 -18.66 -0.21 -9.43
C ILE A 247 -19.92 0.38 -10.03
N SER A 248 -21.08 -0.05 -9.54
CA SER A 248 -22.36 0.55 -9.90
C SER A 248 -22.51 1.90 -9.18
N THR A 249 -22.75 2.94 -9.95
CA THR A 249 -22.98 4.31 -9.47
C THR A 249 -24.46 4.62 -9.18
N MET A 250 -25.31 3.61 -9.20
CA MET A 250 -26.72 3.75 -8.83
C MET A 250 -26.93 3.83 -7.29
N SER A 251 -25.95 3.36 -6.53
CA SER A 251 -25.92 3.40 -5.06
C SER A 251 -24.71 4.20 -4.58
N ASN A 252 -24.75 4.58 -3.30
CA ASN A 252 -23.64 5.31 -2.69
C ASN A 252 -22.37 4.46 -2.65
N VAL A 253 -21.23 5.10 -2.92
CA VAL A 253 -19.91 4.48 -2.94
C VAL A 253 -19.07 5.08 -1.82
N SER A 254 -18.53 4.23 -0.96
CA SER A 254 -17.60 4.67 0.08
C SER A 254 -16.19 4.73 -0.49
N ILE A 255 -15.48 5.81 -0.20
CA ILE A 255 -14.12 6.06 -0.71
C ILE A 255 -13.18 6.31 0.46
N SER A 256 -11.95 5.77 0.39
CA SER A 256 -10.88 6.06 1.35
C SER A 256 -9.54 6.15 0.64
N TRP A 257 -8.56 6.80 1.27
CA TRP A 257 -7.21 6.95 0.74
C TRP A 257 -6.35 5.76 1.18
N MET A 258 -5.63 5.13 0.24
CA MET A 258 -4.72 4.02 0.52
C MET A 258 -3.26 4.44 0.66
N GLY A 259 -2.90 5.63 0.17
CA GLY A 259 -1.52 6.08 0.00
C GLY A 259 -0.99 5.87 -1.43
N GLN A 260 0.16 6.47 -1.72
CA GLN A 260 0.88 6.30 -3.00
C GLN A 260 -0.01 6.40 -4.25
N ASP A 261 -0.79 7.47 -4.33
CA ASP A 261 -1.68 7.74 -5.46
C ASP A 261 -2.82 6.72 -5.69
N HIS A 262 -3.20 5.96 -4.67
CA HIS A 262 -4.30 5.00 -4.76
C HIS A 262 -5.46 5.34 -3.84
N LEU A 263 -6.67 5.21 -4.39
CA LEU A 263 -7.94 5.24 -3.67
C LEU A 263 -8.49 3.82 -3.55
N ILE A 264 -9.19 3.55 -2.46
CA ILE A 264 -10.03 2.36 -2.32
C ILE A 264 -11.49 2.77 -2.36
N LEU A 265 -12.27 2.07 -3.15
CA LEU A 265 -13.70 2.30 -3.31
C LEU A 265 -14.46 1.03 -2.95
N PHE A 266 -15.55 1.19 -2.22
CA PHE A 266 -16.48 0.11 -1.92
C PHE A 266 -17.88 0.47 -2.41
N GLY A 267 -18.46 -0.38 -3.23
CA GLY A 267 -19.78 -0.18 -3.81
C GLY A 267 -20.44 -1.47 -4.27
N SER A 268 -21.63 -1.37 -4.85
CA SER A 268 -22.30 -2.52 -5.47
C SER A 268 -21.60 -2.90 -6.78
N ASN A 269 -21.53 -4.20 -7.06
CA ASN A 269 -20.89 -4.73 -8.27
C ASN A 269 -21.79 -4.51 -9.50
N THR A 270 -21.21 -4.16 -10.66
CA THR A 270 -21.92 -4.04 -11.93
C THR A 270 -22.24 -5.39 -12.57
N ASP A 271 -21.34 -6.36 -12.40
CA ASP A 271 -21.33 -7.62 -13.16
C ASP A 271 -22.07 -8.75 -12.44
N GLN A 272 -22.14 -8.70 -11.11
CA GLN A 272 -22.69 -9.77 -10.27
C GLN A 272 -23.42 -9.21 -9.06
N ASP A 273 -24.33 -10.00 -8.49
CA ASP A 273 -24.96 -9.65 -7.23
C ASP A 273 -23.93 -9.58 -6.12
N GLY A 274 -23.96 -8.50 -5.32
CA GLY A 274 -23.07 -8.30 -4.19
C GLY A 274 -22.36 -6.95 -4.23
N ALA A 275 -21.23 -6.89 -3.56
CA ALA A 275 -20.38 -5.72 -3.46
C ALA A 275 -19.00 -5.97 -4.08
N ILE A 276 -18.29 -4.89 -4.34
CA ILE A 276 -16.93 -4.93 -4.82
C ILE A 276 -16.08 -3.88 -4.13
N ILE A 277 -14.84 -4.25 -3.82
CA ILE A 277 -13.80 -3.32 -3.41
C ILE A 277 -12.88 -3.12 -4.62
N VAL A 278 -12.61 -1.88 -4.99
CA VAL A 278 -11.74 -1.52 -6.12
C VAL A 278 -10.64 -0.61 -5.64
N ALA A 279 -9.39 -0.99 -5.88
CA ALA A 279 -8.26 -0.10 -5.74
C ALA A 279 -8.08 0.68 -7.05
N TYR A 280 -8.09 2.00 -6.98
CA TYR A 280 -8.07 2.89 -8.14
C TYR A 280 -6.84 3.79 -8.09
N ASN A 281 -6.06 3.80 -9.17
CA ASN A 281 -4.90 4.68 -9.28
C ASN A 281 -5.32 6.05 -9.80
N VAL A 282 -5.06 7.10 -9.01
CA VAL A 282 -5.49 8.47 -9.31
C VAL A 282 -4.67 9.11 -10.43
N ILE A 283 -3.38 8.78 -10.55
CA ILE A 283 -2.51 9.36 -11.57
C ILE A 283 -2.89 8.84 -12.95
N LEU A 284 -3.07 7.52 -13.04
CA LEU A 284 -3.35 6.84 -14.31
C LEU A 284 -4.84 6.84 -14.66
N GLY A 285 -5.72 7.07 -13.70
CA GLY A 285 -7.17 7.05 -13.92
C GLY A 285 -7.74 5.66 -14.20
N VAL A 286 -7.12 4.61 -13.64
CA VAL A 286 -7.51 3.20 -13.88
C VAL A 286 -7.69 2.42 -12.59
N GLY A 287 -8.56 1.39 -12.61
CA GLY A 287 -8.66 0.42 -11.55
C GLY A 287 -7.45 -0.52 -11.56
N SER A 288 -6.73 -0.64 -10.44
CA SER A 288 -5.52 -1.47 -10.35
C SER A 288 -5.79 -2.87 -9.81
N CYS A 289 -6.79 -3.03 -8.95
CA CYS A 289 -7.15 -4.32 -8.36
C CYS A 289 -8.61 -4.32 -7.93
N ARG A 290 -9.25 -5.50 -7.93
CA ARG A 290 -10.63 -5.67 -7.48
C ARG A 290 -10.76 -6.86 -6.53
N TYR A 291 -11.67 -6.74 -5.55
CA TYR A 291 -12.01 -7.81 -4.62
C TYR A 291 -13.53 -7.93 -4.50
N PRO A 292 -14.16 -8.98 -5.08
CA PRO A 292 -15.60 -9.17 -5.00
C PRO A 292 -16.04 -9.63 -3.61
N MET A 293 -17.17 -9.11 -3.16
CA MET A 293 -17.81 -9.48 -1.89
C MET A 293 -19.26 -9.92 -2.11
N LYS A 294 -19.72 -10.83 -1.26
CA LYS A 294 -21.06 -11.42 -1.42
C LYS A 294 -22.21 -10.46 -1.08
N MET A 295 -21.97 -9.50 -0.19
CA MET A 295 -23.03 -8.60 0.32
C MET A 295 -22.59 -7.15 0.22
N TYR A 296 -23.51 -6.31 -0.24
CA TYR A 296 -23.38 -4.86 -0.25
C TYR A 296 -24.08 -4.26 0.99
N SER A 297 -23.45 -3.28 1.62
CA SER A 297 -24.03 -2.47 2.68
C SER A 297 -24.02 -1.03 2.24
N GLU A 298 -25.19 -0.40 2.21
CA GLU A 298 -25.29 1.01 1.84
C GLU A 298 -24.69 1.90 2.93
N ASN A 299 -23.95 2.94 2.53
CA ASN A 299 -23.23 3.87 3.42
C ASN A 299 -22.25 3.20 4.39
N ALA A 300 -21.66 2.07 4.00
CA ALA A 300 -20.64 1.39 4.77
C ALA A 300 -19.44 2.31 5.00
N LYS A 301 -18.94 2.36 6.24
CA LYS A 301 -17.75 3.13 6.56
C LYS A 301 -16.51 2.37 6.15
N LEU A 302 -15.60 3.05 5.47
CA LEU A 302 -14.37 2.51 4.91
C LEU A 302 -13.18 3.31 5.43
N TYR A 303 -12.18 2.62 5.94
CA TYR A 303 -10.96 3.22 6.49
C TYR A 303 -9.73 2.48 5.98
N CYS A 304 -8.61 3.20 5.85
CA CYS A 304 -7.31 2.62 5.55
C CYS A 304 -6.31 3.05 6.62
N PHE A 305 -5.68 2.07 7.28
CA PHE A 305 -4.65 2.30 8.28
C PHE A 305 -3.53 1.28 8.08
N ASN A 306 -2.30 1.76 7.96
CA ASN A 306 -1.08 0.94 8.00
C ASN A 306 -1.13 -0.35 7.17
N GLY A 307 -1.50 -0.25 5.89
CA GLY A 307 -1.59 -1.39 4.99
C GLY A 307 -2.82 -2.28 5.18
N HIS A 308 -3.84 -1.81 5.91
CA HIS A 308 -5.08 -2.55 6.15
C HIS A 308 -6.30 -1.69 5.83
N ILE A 309 -7.22 -2.26 5.08
CA ILE A 309 -8.55 -1.70 4.82
C ILE A 309 -9.48 -2.24 5.90
N ILE A 310 -10.22 -1.35 6.56
CA ILE A 310 -11.23 -1.72 7.54
C ILE A 310 -12.59 -1.29 6.99
N LEU A 311 -13.50 -2.25 6.84
CA LEU A 311 -14.79 -2.08 6.22
C LEU A 311 -15.93 -2.48 7.16
N GLU A 312 -16.95 -1.63 7.25
CA GLU A 312 -18.22 -1.96 7.87
C GLU A 312 -19.04 -2.86 6.92
N ALA A 313 -19.18 -4.13 7.26
CA ALA A 313 -20.10 -5.04 6.59
C ALA A 313 -21.44 -5.08 7.35
N SER A 314 -22.45 -5.76 6.80
CA SER A 314 -23.79 -5.79 7.36
C SER A 314 -23.88 -6.35 8.79
N ASN A 315 -23.03 -7.29 9.16
CA ASN A 315 -23.07 -7.99 10.45
C ASN A 315 -21.70 -8.12 11.15
N HIS A 316 -20.66 -7.52 10.58
CA HIS A 316 -19.31 -7.54 11.15
C HIS A 316 -18.46 -6.39 10.61
N ILE A 317 -17.37 -6.12 11.28
CA ILE A 317 -16.29 -5.28 10.76
C ILE A 317 -15.26 -6.20 10.15
N GLY A 318 -14.97 -5.99 8.88
CA GLY A 318 -13.99 -6.76 8.15
C GLY A 318 -12.67 -6.01 7.99
N MET A 319 -11.62 -6.77 7.78
CA MET A 319 -10.28 -6.27 7.52
C MET A 319 -9.72 -6.95 6.28
N LEU A 320 -9.09 -6.16 5.43
CA LEU A 320 -8.46 -6.62 4.20
C LEU A 320 -7.05 -6.02 4.14
N PRO A 321 -5.98 -6.81 4.36
CA PRO A 321 -4.62 -6.33 4.18
C PRO A 321 -4.33 -6.00 2.72
N TYR A 322 -3.49 -5.00 2.48
CA TYR A 322 -3.05 -4.64 1.14
C TYR A 322 -1.58 -4.25 1.11
N VAL A 323 -0.99 -4.37 -0.06
CA VAL A 323 0.38 -3.92 -0.34
C VAL A 323 0.35 -3.00 -1.55
N LEU A 324 1.02 -1.86 -1.45
CA LEU A 324 1.25 -0.94 -2.56
C LEU A 324 2.65 -1.15 -3.10
N GLU A 325 2.75 -1.62 -4.32
CA GLU A 325 4.04 -1.78 -4.98
C GLU A 325 4.49 -0.46 -5.59
N THR A 326 5.73 -0.07 -5.30
CA THR A 326 6.33 1.19 -5.78
C THR A 326 6.80 1.12 -7.23
N ASN A 327 6.91 -0.08 -7.81
CA ASN A 327 7.37 -0.24 -9.19
C ASN A 327 6.31 0.27 -10.17
N ARG A 328 6.62 1.39 -10.82
CA ARG A 328 5.75 2.10 -11.77
C ARG A 328 5.86 1.56 -13.21
N ASN A 329 6.12 0.29 -13.42
CA ASN A 329 6.15 -0.27 -14.77
C ASN A 329 4.75 -0.32 -15.35
N LEU A 330 4.55 0.38 -16.47
CA LEU A 330 3.26 0.49 -17.15
C LEU A 330 2.69 -0.89 -17.55
N SER A 331 3.56 -1.83 -17.92
CA SER A 331 3.22 -3.22 -18.26
C SER A 331 2.57 -3.96 -17.09
N SER A 332 3.05 -3.75 -15.85
CA SER A 332 2.47 -4.37 -14.64
C SER A 332 1.10 -3.77 -14.27
N LEU A 333 0.83 -2.54 -14.71
CA LEU A 333 -0.44 -1.84 -14.48
C LEU A 333 -1.50 -2.21 -15.52
N LEU A 334 -1.10 -2.49 -16.76
CA LEU A 334 -1.99 -2.83 -17.88
C LEU A 334 -2.29 -4.33 -17.98
N GLY A 335 -1.40 -5.19 -17.44
CA GLY A 335 -1.52 -6.65 -17.54
C GLY A 335 -2.66 -7.30 -16.74
N SER A 336 -3.41 -6.54 -15.94
CA SER A 336 -4.55 -7.05 -15.15
C SER A 336 -5.92 -6.81 -15.80
N HIS A 337 -5.98 -6.21 -16.97
CA HIS A 337 -7.24 -6.02 -17.67
C HIS A 337 -7.61 -7.29 -18.47
N GLU A 338 -8.68 -7.95 -18.05
CA GLU A 338 -9.43 -8.79 -18.99
C GLU A 338 -9.84 -7.90 -20.16
N ILE A 339 -9.47 -8.30 -21.36
CA ILE A 339 -9.89 -7.65 -22.59
C ILE A 339 -11.42 -7.82 -22.64
N VAL A 340 -12.15 -6.79 -22.23
CA VAL A 340 -13.54 -6.66 -22.64
C VAL A 340 -13.45 -6.42 -24.14
N GLU A 341 -14.02 -7.32 -24.95
CA GLU A 341 -14.18 -7.11 -26.38
C GLU A 341 -15.08 -5.88 -26.59
N ASP A 342 -14.48 -4.70 -26.52
CA ASP A 342 -15.16 -3.47 -26.93
C ASP A 342 -15.14 -3.39 -28.45
N THR A 343 -16.32 -3.53 -28.96
CA THR A 343 -16.64 -3.18 -30.32
C THR A 343 -16.24 -1.74 -30.60
N CYS A 344 -15.32 -1.57 -31.57
CA CYS A 344 -14.88 -0.31 -32.18
C CYS A 344 -13.97 0.59 -31.31
N VAL A 345 -12.71 0.23 -31.29
CA VAL A 345 -11.64 1.21 -31.09
C VAL A 345 -11.52 2.03 -32.36
N GLU A 346 -11.87 3.31 -32.34
CA GLU A 346 -11.44 4.25 -33.38
C GLU A 346 -9.90 4.29 -33.30
N ILE A 347 -9.25 3.65 -34.24
CA ILE A 347 -7.80 3.72 -34.41
C ILE A 347 -7.52 5.17 -34.80
N ALA A 348 -6.86 5.92 -33.90
CA ALA A 348 -6.34 7.23 -34.27
C ALA A 348 -5.39 7.04 -35.46
N ASP A 349 -5.66 7.77 -36.54
CA ASP A 349 -4.81 7.78 -37.74
C ASP A 349 -3.39 8.23 -37.32
N TRP A 350 -2.46 7.31 -37.32
CA TRP A 350 -1.05 7.56 -37.08
C TRP A 350 -0.39 7.97 -38.40
N ASP A 351 -0.72 9.17 -38.87
CA ASP A 351 -0.28 9.70 -40.17
C ASP A 351 1.20 10.06 -40.28
N THR A 352 1.97 9.86 -39.23
CA THR A 352 3.43 10.00 -39.31
C THR A 352 4.09 8.77 -38.68
N PRO A 353 4.85 7.98 -39.49
CA PRO A 353 5.68 6.96 -38.88
C PRO A 353 6.74 7.68 -38.06
N VAL A 354 6.55 7.71 -36.72
CA VAL A 354 7.62 8.05 -35.82
C VAL A 354 8.62 6.90 -35.93
N GLU A 355 9.72 7.14 -36.61
CA GLU A 355 10.82 6.17 -36.62
C GLU A 355 11.20 5.95 -35.15
N PRO A 356 11.10 4.73 -34.63
CA PRO A 356 11.46 4.48 -33.26
C PRO A 356 12.95 4.81 -33.07
N MET A 357 13.25 5.65 -32.09
CA MET A 357 14.63 6.05 -31.73
C MET A 357 15.46 4.89 -31.15
N PHE A 358 14.99 3.66 -31.24
CA PHE A 358 15.66 2.46 -30.74
C PHE A 358 16.31 1.70 -31.89
N ASN A 359 17.51 1.18 -31.67
CA ASN A 359 18.16 0.22 -32.58
C ASN A 359 17.45 -1.12 -32.50
N ILE A 360 16.30 -1.21 -33.14
CA ILE A 360 15.51 -2.46 -33.20
C ILE A 360 16.26 -3.47 -34.05
N ILE A 361 16.42 -4.67 -33.51
CA ILE A 361 17.05 -5.80 -34.19
C ILE A 361 16.19 -6.20 -35.38
N ASP A 362 16.82 -6.54 -36.51
CA ASP A 362 16.12 -6.80 -37.79
C ASP A 362 15.09 -7.93 -37.67
N GLU A 363 15.33 -8.92 -36.82
CA GLU A 363 14.42 -10.04 -36.55
C GLU A 363 13.09 -9.58 -35.91
N VAL A 364 13.10 -8.49 -35.16
CA VAL A 364 11.92 -7.95 -34.48
C VAL A 364 11.17 -6.93 -35.36
N LYS A 365 11.87 -6.25 -36.28
CA LYS A 365 11.27 -5.22 -37.14
C LYS A 365 10.10 -5.72 -37.98
N ASP A 366 10.19 -6.94 -38.51
CA ASP A 366 9.14 -7.50 -39.33
C ASP A 366 7.91 -7.91 -38.51
N LEU A 367 8.10 -8.33 -37.26
CA LEU A 367 7.03 -8.67 -36.33
C LEU A 367 6.31 -7.42 -35.82
N LEU A 368 7.05 -6.32 -35.61
CA LEU A 368 6.47 -5.03 -35.27
C LEU A 368 5.53 -4.49 -36.35
N LYS A 369 5.85 -4.70 -37.66
CA LYS A 369 5.00 -4.29 -38.76
C LYS A 369 3.66 -5.06 -38.80
N VAL A 370 3.62 -6.25 -38.19
CA VAL A 370 2.40 -7.08 -38.11
C VAL A 370 1.52 -6.64 -36.90
N GLY A 371 2.05 -5.82 -35.98
CA GLY A 371 1.30 -5.32 -34.83
C GLY A 371 1.16 -6.35 -33.69
N LEU A 372 2.11 -7.28 -33.57
CA LEU A 372 2.15 -8.25 -32.45
C LEU A 372 2.50 -7.56 -31.13
N THR A 373 1.96 -8.10 -30.04
CA THR A 373 2.33 -7.66 -28.69
C THR A 373 3.77 -8.03 -28.37
N GLU A 374 4.41 -7.34 -27.44
CA GLU A 374 5.78 -7.62 -27.01
C GLU A 374 5.94 -9.07 -26.52
N ARG A 375 4.98 -9.59 -25.76
CA ARG A 375 4.95 -10.98 -25.27
C ARG A 375 4.91 -12.00 -26.43
N ASP A 376 4.10 -11.74 -27.46
CA ASP A 376 3.98 -12.61 -28.62
C ASP A 376 5.25 -12.58 -29.49
N MET A 377 5.85 -11.40 -29.64
CA MET A 377 7.14 -11.27 -30.34
C MET A 377 8.25 -12.01 -29.59
N CYS A 378 8.32 -11.85 -28.27
CA CYS A 378 9.25 -12.57 -27.41
C CYS A 378 9.07 -14.10 -27.54
N ALA A 379 7.81 -14.57 -27.49
CA ALA A 379 7.48 -16.00 -27.61
C ALA A 379 7.87 -16.62 -28.98
N GLN A 380 7.91 -15.82 -30.06
CA GLN A 380 8.30 -16.29 -31.38
C GLN A 380 9.82 -16.20 -31.63
N VAL A 381 10.47 -15.13 -31.20
CA VAL A 381 11.89 -14.87 -31.49
C VAL A 381 12.81 -15.69 -30.59
N ILE A 382 12.53 -15.73 -29.28
CA ILE A 382 13.44 -16.35 -28.31
C ILE A 382 13.68 -17.85 -28.54
N PRO A 383 12.67 -18.71 -28.78
CA PRO A 383 12.92 -20.13 -29.04
C PRO A 383 13.83 -20.37 -30.24
N THR A 384 13.68 -19.58 -31.31
CA THR A 384 14.52 -19.70 -32.51
C THR A 384 15.98 -19.34 -32.25
N LEU A 385 16.24 -18.36 -31.38
CA LEU A 385 17.60 -17.97 -30.96
C LEU A 385 18.23 -19.01 -30.02
N VAL A 386 17.43 -19.60 -29.15
CA VAL A 386 17.88 -20.71 -28.28
C VAL A 386 18.31 -21.90 -29.12
N GLU A 387 17.59 -22.26 -30.18
CA GLU A 387 17.95 -23.33 -31.11
C GLU A 387 19.26 -23.03 -31.86
N LYS A 388 19.50 -21.78 -32.26
CA LYS A 388 20.75 -21.35 -32.90
C LYS A 388 21.97 -21.41 -31.96
N GLY A 389 21.77 -21.37 -30.64
CA GLY A 389 22.80 -21.50 -29.62
C GLY A 389 23.74 -20.29 -29.45
N ASP A 390 23.42 -19.14 -30.03
CA ASP A 390 24.22 -17.91 -29.86
C ASP A 390 23.75 -17.10 -28.64
N TYR A 391 24.37 -17.35 -27.49
CA TYR A 391 24.02 -16.68 -26.22
C TYR A 391 24.32 -15.19 -26.22
N ASN A 392 25.22 -14.65 -27.05
CA ASN A 392 25.51 -13.21 -27.11
C ASN A 392 24.40 -12.47 -27.86
N GLN A 393 23.91 -13.05 -28.96
CA GLN A 393 22.76 -12.51 -29.69
C GLN A 393 21.50 -12.59 -28.84
N LEU A 394 21.30 -13.73 -28.15
CA LEU A 394 20.21 -13.91 -27.21
C LEU A 394 20.17 -12.83 -26.11
N LEU A 395 21.31 -12.54 -25.48
CA LEU A 395 21.39 -11.48 -24.47
C LEU A 395 21.07 -10.07 -25.00
N ARG A 396 21.44 -9.78 -26.26
CA ARG A 396 21.12 -8.50 -26.88
C ARG A 396 19.62 -8.38 -27.10
N VAL A 397 19.01 -9.43 -27.65
CA VAL A 397 17.57 -9.46 -27.94
C VAL A 397 16.76 -9.42 -26.65
N LEU A 398 17.15 -10.16 -25.62
CA LEU A 398 16.47 -10.15 -24.33
C LEU A 398 16.46 -8.78 -23.64
N LYS A 399 17.49 -7.97 -23.84
CA LYS A 399 17.55 -6.62 -23.27
C LYS A 399 16.60 -5.61 -23.91
N GLU A 400 16.10 -5.94 -25.09
CA GLU A 400 15.11 -5.11 -25.80
C GLU A 400 13.66 -5.42 -25.38
N PHE A 401 13.45 -6.53 -24.63
CA PHE A 401 12.15 -6.93 -24.14
C PHE A 401 12.03 -6.66 -22.64
N ASP A 402 11.04 -5.89 -22.26
CA ASP A 402 10.73 -5.62 -20.86
C ASP A 402 9.75 -6.66 -20.27
N ASP A 403 8.88 -7.25 -21.11
CA ASP A 403 7.89 -8.24 -20.70
C ASP A 403 8.16 -9.61 -21.36
N VAL A 404 8.79 -10.50 -20.58
CA VAL A 404 9.11 -11.86 -21.02
C VAL A 404 8.03 -12.82 -20.54
N PRO A 405 7.34 -13.58 -21.43
CA PRO A 405 6.35 -14.58 -21.02
C PRO A 405 6.96 -15.66 -20.11
N GLU A 406 6.22 -16.12 -19.13
CA GLU A 406 6.68 -17.08 -18.12
C GLU A 406 7.12 -18.43 -18.74
N THR A 407 6.45 -18.87 -19.81
CA THR A 407 6.84 -20.07 -20.57
C THR A 407 8.20 -19.93 -21.21
N VAL A 408 8.49 -18.76 -21.78
CA VAL A 408 9.78 -18.44 -22.39
C VAL A 408 10.84 -18.30 -21.31
N LEU A 409 10.49 -17.71 -20.16
CA LEU A 409 11.41 -17.56 -19.03
C LEU A 409 11.91 -18.91 -18.51
N VAL A 410 11.04 -19.92 -18.37
CA VAL A 410 11.44 -21.28 -17.95
C VAL A 410 12.30 -21.97 -19.04
N LEU A 411 11.97 -21.77 -20.31
CA LEU A 411 12.80 -22.27 -21.41
C LEU A 411 14.20 -21.67 -21.36
N LEU A 412 14.31 -20.37 -21.14
CA LEU A 412 15.56 -19.64 -21.00
C LEU A 412 16.36 -20.07 -19.77
N LEU A 413 15.70 -20.30 -18.63
CA LEU A 413 16.33 -20.83 -17.42
C LEU A 413 16.96 -22.21 -17.69
N ASN A 414 16.22 -23.12 -18.30
CA ASN A 414 16.74 -24.43 -18.70
C ASN A 414 17.93 -24.32 -19.66
N TYR A 415 17.84 -23.40 -20.62
CA TYR A 415 18.94 -23.14 -21.53
C TYR A 415 20.18 -22.59 -20.82
N ALA A 416 20.00 -21.57 -19.96
CA ALA A 416 21.09 -20.97 -19.20
C ALA A 416 21.76 -21.97 -18.26
N ILE A 417 20.99 -22.82 -17.58
CA ILE A 417 21.52 -23.88 -16.73
C ILE A 417 22.33 -24.91 -17.57
N LYS A 418 21.84 -25.33 -18.74
CA LYS A 418 22.57 -26.20 -19.66
C LYS A 418 23.86 -25.56 -20.19
N LEU A 419 23.86 -24.25 -20.44
CA LEU A 419 25.08 -23.53 -20.86
C LEU A 419 26.19 -23.57 -19.80
N VAL A 420 25.79 -23.52 -18.52
CA VAL A 420 26.72 -23.59 -17.39
C VAL A 420 27.16 -25.04 -17.09
N ASN A 421 26.39 -26.04 -17.56
CA ASN A 421 26.67 -27.48 -17.45
C ASN A 421 26.82 -27.99 -16.00
N PRO A 422 25.75 -27.94 -15.18
CA PRO A 422 25.81 -28.29 -13.76
C PRO A 422 25.98 -29.78 -13.47
N GLU A 423 25.83 -30.68 -14.47
CA GLU A 423 25.89 -32.13 -14.29
C GLU A 423 27.26 -32.62 -13.71
N ASN A 424 28.30 -31.80 -13.86
CA ASN A 424 29.64 -32.06 -13.32
C ASN A 424 29.91 -31.40 -11.97
N ILE A 425 28.92 -30.73 -11.37
CA ILE A 425 29.11 -29.93 -10.14
C ILE A 425 28.53 -30.69 -8.95
N ASP A 426 29.36 -30.90 -7.95
CA ASP A 426 28.94 -31.45 -6.68
C ASP A 426 28.34 -30.32 -5.80
N LEU A 427 27.00 -30.28 -5.70
CA LEU A 427 26.27 -29.29 -4.88
C LEU A 427 26.48 -29.54 -3.38
N THR A 428 26.99 -30.68 -2.97
CA THR A 428 27.25 -30.99 -1.55
C THR A 428 28.51 -30.31 -1.04
N ASN A 429 29.47 -29.97 -1.92
CA ASN A 429 30.70 -29.30 -1.55
C ASN A 429 30.67 -27.80 -1.92
N ARG A 430 30.35 -26.97 -0.93
CA ARG A 430 30.20 -25.51 -1.10
C ARG A 430 31.45 -24.81 -1.62
N GLU A 431 32.63 -25.17 -1.12
CA GLU A 431 33.88 -24.52 -1.55
C GLU A 431 34.15 -24.73 -3.04
N ASN A 432 33.94 -25.96 -3.53
CA ASN A 432 34.09 -26.30 -4.94
C ASN A 432 33.03 -25.54 -5.79
N PHE A 433 31.80 -25.44 -5.31
CA PHE A 433 30.76 -24.70 -5.99
C PHE A 433 31.09 -23.20 -6.10
N VAL A 434 31.57 -22.57 -5.03
CA VAL A 434 31.98 -21.15 -5.02
C VAL A 434 33.16 -20.92 -5.97
N LYS A 435 34.19 -21.78 -5.96
CA LYS A 435 35.33 -21.70 -6.90
C LYS A 435 34.85 -21.80 -8.35
N TYR A 436 33.93 -22.69 -8.62
CA TYR A 436 33.30 -22.82 -9.94
C TYR A 436 32.58 -21.54 -10.37
N CYS A 437 31.72 -20.99 -9.53
CA CYS A 437 30.98 -19.76 -9.81
C CYS A 437 31.90 -18.53 -9.98
N LYS A 438 33.01 -18.47 -9.22
CA LYS A 438 34.08 -17.47 -9.38
C LYS A 438 34.94 -17.68 -10.63
N CYS A 439 34.75 -18.77 -11.32
CA CYS A 439 35.54 -19.17 -12.50
C CYS A 439 37.06 -19.23 -12.20
N GLU A 440 37.46 -19.74 -11.02
CA GLU A 440 38.86 -19.80 -10.62
C GLU A 440 39.63 -20.93 -11.35
N ASP A 441 38.93 -21.96 -11.78
CA ASP A 441 39.50 -23.12 -12.49
C ASP A 441 39.47 -22.92 -14.01
N GLY A 442 40.59 -23.19 -14.67
CA GLY A 442 40.70 -23.21 -16.13
C GLY A 442 41.59 -22.13 -16.77
N SER A 443 41.73 -22.17 -18.11
CA SER A 443 42.50 -21.18 -18.87
C SER A 443 41.82 -19.81 -18.91
N LYS A 444 42.58 -18.72 -19.16
CA LYS A 444 42.01 -17.35 -19.24
C LYS A 444 40.87 -17.23 -20.25
N LYS A 445 40.89 -17.94 -21.38
CA LYS A 445 39.82 -17.93 -22.39
C LYS A 445 38.55 -18.65 -21.88
N SER A 446 38.69 -19.81 -21.24
CA SER A 446 37.56 -20.56 -20.67
C SER A 446 36.90 -19.80 -19.53
N LYS A 447 37.67 -19.08 -18.71
CA LYS A 447 37.14 -18.20 -17.64
C LYS A 447 36.27 -17.08 -18.18
N ILE A 448 36.69 -16.41 -19.26
CA ILE A 448 35.91 -15.32 -19.88
C ILE A 448 34.60 -15.87 -20.47
N ILE A 449 34.66 -17.01 -21.14
CA ILE A 449 33.47 -17.65 -21.74
C ILE A 449 32.48 -18.08 -20.65
N LEU A 450 32.94 -18.71 -19.57
CA LEU A 450 32.11 -19.16 -18.49
C LEU A 450 31.46 -17.95 -17.75
N LYS A 451 32.24 -16.89 -17.49
CA LYS A 451 31.73 -15.66 -16.91
C LYS A 451 30.68 -14.99 -17.79
N SER A 452 30.79 -15.04 -19.11
CA SER A 452 29.76 -14.51 -20.02
C SER A 452 28.47 -15.35 -20.03
N LYS A 453 28.59 -16.68 -19.83
CA LYS A 453 27.43 -17.57 -19.69
C LYS A 453 26.65 -17.30 -18.39
N PHE A 454 27.31 -17.07 -17.28
CA PHE A 454 26.67 -16.69 -16.02
C PHE A 454 25.92 -15.36 -16.14
N LYS A 455 26.36 -14.42 -16.98
CA LYS A 455 25.63 -13.17 -17.23
C LYS A 455 24.22 -13.39 -17.78
N VAL A 456 23.99 -14.46 -18.54
CA VAL A 456 22.65 -14.82 -19.01
C VAL A 456 21.75 -15.17 -17.81
N LEU A 457 22.27 -16.00 -16.90
CA LEU A 457 21.54 -16.40 -15.70
C LEU A 457 21.26 -15.20 -14.78
N ASP A 458 22.26 -14.31 -14.60
CA ASP A 458 22.09 -13.08 -13.82
C ASP A 458 20.98 -12.20 -14.38
N TYR A 459 20.96 -12.01 -15.70
CA TYR A 459 19.94 -11.21 -16.35
C TYR A 459 18.54 -11.82 -16.18
N LEU A 460 18.42 -13.15 -16.30
CA LEU A 460 17.14 -13.83 -16.10
C LEU A 460 16.61 -13.69 -14.67
N LEU A 461 17.49 -13.62 -13.69
CA LEU A 461 17.11 -13.40 -12.29
C LEU A 461 16.67 -11.93 -12.01
N GLU A 462 17.01 -11.00 -12.91
CA GLU A 462 16.52 -9.61 -12.85
C GLU A 462 15.14 -9.41 -13.49
N VAL A 463 14.69 -10.33 -14.35
CA VAL A 463 13.40 -10.23 -15.04
C VAL A 463 12.25 -10.31 -14.03
N THR A 464 11.25 -9.47 -14.23
CA THR A 464 10.01 -9.50 -13.44
C THR A 464 9.09 -10.61 -13.94
N PHE A 465 8.41 -11.29 -13.04
CA PHE A 465 7.51 -12.39 -13.35
C PHE A 465 6.26 -12.37 -12.47
N SER A 466 5.24 -13.14 -12.87
CA SER A 466 4.06 -13.40 -12.06
C SER A 466 4.15 -14.78 -11.41
N ASP A 467 4.15 -14.85 -10.07
CA ASP A 467 4.27 -16.09 -9.30
C ASP A 467 3.22 -17.12 -9.70
N ALA A 468 1.96 -16.68 -9.78
CA ALA A 468 0.83 -17.57 -10.07
C ALA A 468 0.93 -18.22 -11.45
N MET A 469 1.53 -17.51 -12.43
CA MET A 469 1.68 -18.02 -13.79
C MET A 469 2.97 -18.85 -13.94
N LEU A 470 4.02 -18.50 -13.23
CA LEU A 470 5.33 -19.15 -13.37
C LEU A 470 5.42 -20.51 -12.66
N ILE A 471 4.79 -20.67 -11.48
CA ILE A 471 4.81 -21.91 -10.69
C ILE A 471 4.41 -23.15 -11.49
N PRO A 472 3.31 -23.18 -12.27
CA PRO A 472 2.92 -24.35 -13.06
C PRO A 472 3.99 -24.74 -14.10
N HIS A 473 4.60 -23.75 -14.76
CA HIS A 473 5.63 -23.99 -15.77
C HIS A 473 6.93 -24.49 -15.14
N LEU A 474 7.34 -23.95 -13.99
CA LEU A 474 8.48 -24.45 -13.25
C LEU A 474 8.31 -25.92 -12.83
N ARG A 475 7.12 -26.30 -12.35
CA ARG A 475 6.84 -27.68 -11.94
C ARG A 475 6.88 -28.68 -13.10
N ASN A 476 6.46 -28.24 -14.28
CA ASN A 476 6.39 -29.13 -15.45
C ASN A 476 7.70 -29.22 -16.19
N ASP A 477 8.41 -28.11 -16.34
CA ASP A 477 9.50 -27.98 -17.31
C ASP A 477 10.89 -27.88 -16.67
N LEU A 478 11.00 -27.59 -15.37
CA LEU A 478 12.29 -27.54 -14.66
C LEU A 478 12.48 -28.79 -13.80
N SER A 479 13.66 -29.43 -13.95
CA SER A 479 14.01 -30.59 -13.12
C SER A 479 14.41 -30.18 -11.70
N LEU A 480 14.22 -31.08 -10.73
CA LEU A 480 14.60 -30.87 -9.33
C LEU A 480 16.08 -30.52 -9.17
N ASP A 481 16.97 -31.19 -9.90
CA ASP A 481 18.44 -30.93 -9.86
C ASP A 481 18.74 -29.50 -10.34
N ASN A 482 18.06 -29.04 -11.40
CA ASN A 482 18.19 -27.69 -11.91
C ASN A 482 17.67 -26.65 -10.91
N ALA A 483 16.57 -26.95 -10.20
CA ALA A 483 16.04 -26.10 -9.16
C ALA A 483 17.02 -25.97 -7.97
N LEU A 484 17.63 -27.08 -7.54
CA LEU A 484 18.66 -27.08 -6.49
C LEU A 484 19.92 -26.32 -6.92
N PHE A 485 20.32 -26.47 -8.18
CA PHE A 485 21.44 -25.69 -8.74
C PHE A 485 21.13 -24.18 -8.68
N LEU A 486 19.95 -23.79 -9.13
CA LEU A 486 19.51 -22.39 -9.12
C LEU A 486 19.45 -21.81 -7.69
N MET A 487 18.91 -22.56 -6.73
CA MET A 487 18.90 -22.21 -5.31
C MET A 487 20.32 -22.01 -4.76
N SER A 488 21.24 -22.92 -5.10
CA SER A 488 22.64 -22.82 -4.70
C SER A 488 23.33 -21.61 -5.34
N TYR A 489 22.99 -21.31 -6.59
CA TYR A 489 23.52 -20.14 -7.31
C TYR A 489 23.03 -18.83 -6.70
N ILE A 490 21.73 -18.71 -6.41
CA ILE A 490 21.16 -17.54 -5.72
C ILE A 490 21.86 -17.32 -4.37
N SER A 491 22.03 -18.38 -3.58
CA SER A 491 22.74 -18.32 -2.30
C SER A 491 24.21 -17.88 -2.47
N TYR A 492 24.86 -18.22 -3.58
CA TYR A 492 26.21 -17.75 -3.92
C TYR A 492 26.21 -16.26 -4.27
N VAL A 493 25.25 -15.81 -5.07
CA VAL A 493 25.16 -14.39 -5.47
C VAL A 493 24.89 -13.50 -4.26
N LEU A 494 24.07 -13.93 -3.31
CA LEU A 494 23.74 -13.18 -2.09
C LEU A 494 24.92 -12.98 -1.14
N VAL A 495 25.88 -13.92 -1.08
CA VAL A 495 26.97 -13.90 -0.08
C VAL A 495 28.34 -13.69 -0.69
N ASP A 496 28.66 -14.47 -1.72
CA ASP A 496 30.03 -14.64 -2.21
C ASP A 496 30.34 -13.82 -3.47
N SER A 497 29.35 -13.12 -4.04
CA SER A 497 29.59 -12.36 -5.27
C SER A 497 30.16 -10.97 -4.96
N ASP A 498 31.16 -10.54 -5.77
CA ASP A 498 31.68 -9.17 -5.73
C ASP A 498 30.75 -8.15 -6.43
N LYS A 499 29.48 -8.50 -6.65
CA LYS A 499 28.51 -7.62 -7.30
C LYS A 499 28.09 -6.52 -6.33
N SER A 500 28.16 -5.28 -6.79
CA SER A 500 27.68 -4.13 -6.03
C SER A 500 26.23 -4.34 -5.62
N PHE A 501 25.96 -4.22 -4.33
CA PHE A 501 24.64 -4.39 -3.74
C PHE A 501 23.65 -3.39 -4.37
N ASN A 502 22.71 -3.95 -5.12
CA ASN A 502 21.54 -3.23 -5.57
C ASN A 502 20.33 -3.83 -4.84
N ALA A 503 19.73 -3.07 -3.92
CA ALA A 503 18.60 -3.51 -3.11
C ALA A 503 17.44 -4.08 -3.94
N SER A 504 17.21 -3.54 -5.14
CA SER A 504 16.21 -4.05 -6.06
C SER A 504 16.54 -5.44 -6.61
N TYR A 505 17.81 -5.72 -6.86
CA TYR A 505 18.25 -7.04 -7.34
C TYR A 505 18.19 -8.09 -6.24
N GLU A 506 18.58 -7.74 -5.02
CA GLU A 506 18.48 -8.64 -3.87
C GLU A 506 17.03 -9.04 -3.58
N SER A 507 16.09 -8.09 -3.63
CA SER A 507 14.67 -8.39 -3.47
C SER A 507 14.20 -9.44 -4.48
N LYS A 508 14.58 -9.31 -5.75
CA LYS A 508 14.24 -10.29 -6.80
C LYS A 508 14.84 -11.66 -6.55
N LEU A 509 16.06 -11.72 -6.00
CA LEU A 509 16.68 -13.00 -5.63
C LEU A 509 15.91 -13.71 -4.52
N PHE A 510 15.36 -12.96 -3.54
CA PHE A 510 14.48 -13.53 -2.52
C PHE A 510 13.16 -14.00 -3.11
N ASP A 511 12.56 -13.24 -4.02
CA ASP A 511 11.34 -13.64 -4.71
C ASP A 511 11.56 -14.97 -5.47
N TRP A 512 12.70 -15.14 -6.15
CA TRP A 512 13.08 -16.40 -6.77
C TRP A 512 13.27 -17.54 -5.76
N CYS A 513 13.87 -17.29 -4.58
CA CYS A 513 14.00 -18.30 -3.53
C CYS A 513 12.63 -18.78 -3.05
N ILE A 514 11.71 -17.85 -2.77
CA ILE A 514 10.35 -18.16 -2.33
C ILE A 514 9.63 -18.98 -3.40
N LEU A 515 9.70 -18.54 -4.65
CA LEU A 515 9.08 -19.21 -5.78
C LEU A 515 9.57 -20.65 -5.97
N LEU A 516 10.88 -20.88 -5.88
CA LEU A 516 11.46 -22.23 -5.98
C LEU A 516 11.06 -23.12 -4.80
N MET A 517 10.94 -22.54 -3.60
CA MET A 517 10.45 -23.27 -2.43
C MET A 517 8.99 -23.70 -2.63
N ASP A 518 8.13 -22.81 -3.10
CA ASP A 518 6.70 -23.08 -3.32
C ASP A 518 6.47 -24.04 -4.50
N ALA A 519 7.24 -23.89 -5.59
CA ALA A 519 7.10 -24.73 -6.75
C ALA A 519 7.47 -26.19 -6.44
N PHE A 520 8.55 -26.44 -5.72
CA PHE A 520 9.11 -27.76 -5.47
C PHE A 520 8.89 -28.31 -4.07
N TYR A 521 8.06 -27.65 -3.23
CA TYR A 521 7.79 -28.02 -1.84
C TYR A 521 7.48 -29.51 -1.66
N GLN A 522 6.58 -30.06 -2.47
CA GLN A 522 6.20 -31.47 -2.40
C GLN A 522 7.36 -32.41 -2.74
N GLN A 523 8.15 -32.04 -3.74
CA GLN A 523 9.30 -32.85 -4.17
C GLN A 523 10.41 -32.84 -3.11
N TYR A 524 10.65 -31.70 -2.45
CA TYR A 524 11.62 -31.60 -1.35
C TYR A 524 11.23 -32.50 -0.16
N LEU A 525 9.95 -32.64 0.14
CA LEU A 525 9.48 -33.50 1.22
C LEU A 525 9.48 -34.99 0.88
N LEU A 526 9.19 -35.33 -0.38
CA LEU A 526 9.01 -36.72 -0.79
C LEU A 526 10.31 -37.39 -1.21
N THR A 527 11.28 -36.63 -1.71
CA THR A 527 12.54 -37.18 -2.20
C THR A 527 13.55 -37.29 -1.06
N LYS A 528 14.05 -38.50 -0.81
CA LYS A 528 15.06 -38.76 0.22
C LYS A 528 16.47 -38.62 -0.39
N ASP A 529 16.85 -37.41 -0.76
CA ASP A 529 18.20 -37.11 -1.25
C ASP A 529 18.89 -36.15 -0.28
N ASP A 530 20.05 -36.54 0.22
CA ASP A 530 20.83 -35.70 1.16
C ASP A 530 21.25 -34.36 0.56
N LYS A 531 21.36 -34.24 -0.76
CA LYS A 531 21.64 -32.99 -1.46
C LYS A 531 20.61 -31.92 -1.17
N ILE A 532 19.32 -32.28 -1.13
CA ILE A 532 18.22 -31.36 -0.84
C ILE A 532 18.42 -30.73 0.54
N SER A 533 18.64 -31.58 1.54
CA SER A 533 18.84 -31.13 2.92
C SER A 533 20.04 -30.20 3.06
N ILE A 534 21.15 -30.53 2.38
CA ILE A 534 22.37 -29.71 2.42
C ILE A 534 22.14 -28.33 1.79
N VAL A 535 21.51 -28.28 0.62
CA VAL A 535 21.24 -27.02 -0.09
C VAL A 535 20.26 -26.15 0.69
N LEU A 536 19.16 -26.71 1.19
CA LEU A 536 18.15 -25.96 1.95
C LEU A 536 18.71 -25.43 3.28
N ASN A 537 19.45 -26.25 4.03
CA ASN A 537 20.09 -25.82 5.26
C ASN A 537 21.11 -24.70 5.02
N TYR A 538 21.82 -24.76 3.89
CA TYR A 538 22.76 -23.70 3.53
C TYR A 538 22.02 -22.40 3.19
N THR A 539 20.96 -22.47 2.37
CA THR A 539 20.13 -21.30 2.03
C THR A 539 19.54 -20.67 3.28
N GLN A 540 19.04 -21.49 4.22
CA GLN A 540 18.54 -21.01 5.51
C GLN A 540 19.61 -20.22 6.28
N LYS A 541 20.82 -20.76 6.41
CA LYS A 541 21.93 -20.06 7.08
C LYS A 541 22.30 -18.74 6.40
N VAL A 542 22.23 -18.69 5.07
CA VAL A 542 22.48 -17.45 4.32
C VAL A 542 21.43 -16.40 4.67
N VAL A 543 20.16 -16.77 4.68
CA VAL A 543 19.06 -15.85 5.03
C VAL A 543 19.17 -15.39 6.48
N GLU A 544 19.44 -16.29 7.44
CA GLU A 544 19.65 -15.94 8.85
C GLU A 544 20.79 -14.93 9.02
N ASN A 545 21.94 -15.15 8.37
CA ASN A 545 23.06 -14.22 8.42
C ASN A 545 22.73 -12.85 7.83
N LEU A 546 21.95 -12.80 6.75
CA LEU A 546 21.51 -11.52 6.16
C LEU A 546 20.54 -10.76 7.08
N ILE A 547 19.63 -11.47 7.74
CA ILE A 547 18.74 -10.90 8.74
C ILE A 547 19.55 -10.31 9.90
N ASP A 548 20.53 -11.04 10.42
CA ASP A 548 21.41 -10.56 11.50
C ASP A 548 22.21 -9.31 11.08
N GLN A 549 22.68 -9.26 9.83
CA GLN A 549 23.36 -8.08 9.29
C GLN A 549 22.41 -6.88 9.20
N LEU A 550 21.18 -7.08 8.77
CA LEU A 550 20.17 -6.00 8.71
C LEU A 550 19.87 -5.46 10.11
N PHE A 551 19.69 -6.31 11.11
CA PHE A 551 19.52 -5.86 12.50
C PHE A 551 20.72 -5.05 13.00
N GLN A 552 21.96 -5.44 12.66
CA GLN A 552 23.15 -4.66 13.01
C GLN A 552 23.15 -3.29 12.32
N VAL A 553 22.74 -3.21 11.05
CA VAL A 553 22.63 -1.94 10.30
C VAL A 553 21.58 -1.04 10.95
N ASP A 554 20.42 -1.58 11.33
CA ASP A 554 19.35 -0.82 11.99
C ASP A 554 19.82 -0.20 13.31
N THR A 555 20.66 -0.88 14.07
CA THR A 555 21.24 -0.32 15.31
C THR A 555 22.19 0.85 15.04
N ILE A 556 22.87 0.88 13.88
CA ILE A 556 23.82 1.93 13.50
C ILE A 556 23.14 3.11 12.80
N LEU A 557 22.00 2.88 12.17
CA LEU A 557 21.28 3.85 11.35
C LEU A 557 20.97 5.19 12.08
N PRO A 558 20.54 5.20 13.37
CA PRO A 558 20.34 6.43 14.12
C PRO A 558 21.64 7.24 14.33
N LEU A 559 22.77 6.54 14.50
CA LEU A 559 24.09 7.19 14.64
C LEU A 559 24.53 7.84 13.31
N LEU A 560 24.33 7.12 12.19
CA LEU A 560 24.62 7.65 10.86
C LEU A 560 23.74 8.87 10.54
N HIS A 561 22.45 8.79 10.86
CA HIS A 561 21.54 9.94 10.73
C HIS A 561 22.00 11.15 11.56
N LYS A 562 22.46 10.93 12.78
CA LYS A 562 23.00 12.00 13.62
C LYS A 562 24.27 12.63 13.05
N ILE A 563 25.14 11.83 12.48
CA ILE A 563 26.37 12.30 11.79
C ILE A 563 26.02 13.08 10.52
N LEU A 564 25.12 12.56 9.68
CA LEU A 564 24.72 13.20 8.42
C LEU A 564 23.93 14.49 8.63
N SER A 565 23.11 14.57 9.69
CA SER A 565 22.33 15.77 10.00
C SER A 565 23.17 16.96 10.48
N GLY A 566 24.47 16.77 10.70
CA GLY A 566 25.41 17.86 11.05
C GLY A 566 25.07 18.61 12.33
N LYS A 567 24.13 18.13 13.16
CA LYS A 567 23.87 18.68 14.48
C LYS A 567 25.07 18.40 15.38
N GLN A 568 26.04 19.30 15.34
CA GLN A 568 26.96 19.43 16.45
C GLN A 568 26.11 19.64 17.72
N SER A 569 26.28 18.77 18.71
CA SER A 569 25.77 19.05 20.02
C SER A 569 26.33 20.40 20.44
N GLU A 570 25.47 21.41 20.56
CA GLU A 570 25.82 22.59 21.35
C GLU A 570 26.25 22.04 22.69
N ASN A 571 27.51 22.32 23.04
CA ASN A 571 28.07 22.03 24.35
C ASN A 571 27.30 22.85 25.38
N ASN A 572 26.21 22.33 25.86
CA ASN A 572 25.74 22.69 27.19
C ASN A 572 26.50 21.81 28.15
N ASP A 573 27.41 22.45 28.90
CA ASP A 573 28.16 21.92 30.05
C ASP A 573 27.21 21.54 31.20
N GLU A 574 26.32 20.59 30.96
CA GLU A 574 25.66 19.84 31.99
C GLU A 574 26.26 18.43 32.00
N SER A 575 26.96 18.14 33.07
CA SER A 575 27.62 16.87 33.36
C SER A 575 26.71 15.68 33.02
N LEU A 576 26.91 15.13 31.81
CA LEU A 576 26.32 13.83 31.46
C LEU A 576 26.97 12.75 32.30
N SER A 577 26.29 12.33 33.37
CA SER A 577 26.62 11.10 34.07
C SER A 577 26.18 9.93 33.19
N TYR A 578 27.12 9.29 32.49
CA TYR A 578 26.85 8.02 31.80
C TYR A 578 27.28 6.85 32.71
N ALA A 579 26.44 5.85 32.78
CA ALA A 579 26.78 4.57 33.37
C ALA A 579 27.33 3.65 32.27
N ILE A 580 28.51 3.05 32.53
CA ILE A 580 29.03 1.98 31.66
C ILE A 580 28.55 0.67 32.29
N GLU A 581 27.60 -0.01 31.62
CA GLU A 581 27.26 -1.40 31.97
C GLU A 581 28.18 -2.34 31.19
N LEU A 582 28.96 -3.12 31.90
CA LEU A 582 29.69 -4.25 31.32
C LEU A 582 28.71 -5.41 31.17
N ILE A 583 28.34 -5.74 29.95
CA ILE A 583 27.60 -6.97 29.63
C ILE A 583 28.68 -8.05 29.45
N GLU A 584 28.78 -8.98 30.37
CA GLU A 584 29.49 -10.25 30.16
C GLU A 584 28.65 -11.11 29.20
N ILE A 585 29.25 -11.44 28.05
CA ILE A 585 28.66 -12.30 26.98
C ILE A 585 28.95 -13.76 27.34
#